data_fd65d1a1209beadfb749cbc81406266d
#
_entry.id   fd65d1a1209beadfb749cbc81406266d
#
_cell.length_a   1.000
_cell.length_b   1.000
_cell.length_c   1.000
_cell.angle_alpha   90.00
_cell.angle_beta   90.00
_cell.angle_gamma   90.00
#
_symmetry.space_group_name_H-M   'P 1'
#
loop_
_entity.id
_entity.type
_entity.pdbx_description
1 polymer ?
#
loop_
_entity_poly.entity_id
_entity_poly.type
_entity_poly.pdbx_seq_one_letter_code
_entity_poly.pdbx_strand_id
1 'polypeptide(L)'
;TNPEKLVKISNYFNRDGGPTVTKGITVPEAMYDDFKKVCEPLDSINPDFSFELNKRTSKPRPLPKTAGGSDHAYFAMNGVPTISFDNGDPKGYDFNYMEIWHTERDTYNMSIPEYMNHTSVVTAIVMYNLGNLDHLLSREGLYDLNVK
;
A
#
# COMPACT_ATOMS: atom_id res chain seq x y z
N THR A 1 10.35 22.41 1.59
CA THR A 1 10.58 21.03 1.09
C THR A 1 12.09 20.82 0.93
N ASN A 2 12.62 19.70 1.36
CA ASN A 2 14.02 19.36 1.19
C ASN A 2 14.14 18.22 0.15
N PRO A 3 14.35 18.54 -1.15
CA PRO A 3 14.39 17.55 -2.22
C PRO A 3 15.45 16.46 -2.01
N GLU A 4 16.56 16.81 -1.36
CA GLU A 4 17.68 15.90 -1.09
C GLU A 4 17.27 14.76 -0.13
N LYS A 5 16.28 14.98 0.72
CA LYS A 5 15.75 13.95 1.60
C LYS A 5 14.76 13.03 0.87
N LEU A 6 14.00 13.58 -0.08
CA LEU A 6 12.98 12.82 -0.82
C LEU A 6 13.58 11.72 -1.70
N VAL A 7 14.78 11.95 -2.26
CA VAL A 7 15.46 10.92 -3.06
C VAL A 7 15.95 9.73 -2.24
N LYS A 8 16.06 9.88 -0.92
CA LYS A 8 16.46 8.81 0.01
C LYS A 8 15.28 7.99 0.54
N ILE A 9 14.06 8.39 0.22
CA ILE A 9 12.85 7.66 0.63
C ILE A 9 12.59 6.56 -0.41
N SER A 10 12.63 5.31 0.02
CA SER A 10 12.38 4.17 -0.86
C SER A 10 10.95 4.16 -1.35
N ASN A 11 10.00 4.26 -0.43
CA ASN A 11 8.57 4.30 -0.71
C ASN A 11 7.81 4.93 0.45
N TYR A 12 6.57 5.29 0.20
CA TYR A 12 5.58 5.66 1.19
C TYR A 12 4.41 4.68 1.14
N PHE A 13 4.13 4.02 2.24
CA PHE A 13 2.94 3.18 2.36
C PHE A 13 1.78 3.97 2.93
N ASN A 14 0.64 3.89 2.28
CA ASN A 14 -0.61 4.49 2.74
C ASN A 14 -1.65 3.40 2.99
N ARG A 15 -2.39 3.50 4.07
CA ARG A 15 -3.42 2.54 4.44
C ARG A 15 -4.67 3.25 4.94
N ASP A 16 -5.62 3.46 4.03
CA ASP A 16 -6.92 4.12 4.28
C ASP A 16 -8.11 3.18 4.06
N GLY A 17 -7.90 1.89 4.10
CA GLY A 17 -8.94 0.92 3.73
C GLY A 17 -9.96 0.61 4.83
N GLY A 18 -10.00 1.35 5.93
CA GLY A 18 -10.86 1.02 7.06
C GLY A 18 -10.58 -0.39 7.62
N PRO A 19 -11.56 -1.08 8.19
CA PRO A 19 -11.42 -2.41 8.77
C PRO A 19 -11.45 -3.55 7.73
N THR A 20 -11.19 -3.28 6.44
CA THR A 20 -11.02 -4.31 5.41
C THR A 20 -9.72 -5.07 5.60
N VAL A 21 -9.67 -6.33 5.12
CA VAL A 21 -8.44 -7.13 5.19
C VAL A 21 -7.50 -6.78 4.04
N THR A 22 -6.20 -6.78 4.33
CA THR A 22 -5.15 -6.73 3.30
C THR A 22 -5.04 -8.09 2.62
N LYS A 23 -5.36 -8.14 1.33
CA LYS A 23 -5.38 -9.39 0.53
C LYS A 23 -4.31 -9.45 -0.56
N GLY A 24 -3.56 -8.39 -0.77
CA GLY A 24 -2.53 -8.39 -1.81
C GLY A 24 -1.86 -7.04 -1.99
N ILE A 25 -1.03 -6.99 -3.01
CA ILE A 25 -0.35 -5.78 -3.44
C ILE A 25 -0.12 -5.82 -4.95
N THR A 26 -0.34 -4.68 -5.60
CA THR A 26 -0.11 -4.52 -7.04
C THR A 26 1.02 -3.54 -7.28
N VAL A 27 2.11 -4.00 -7.87
CA VAL A 27 3.34 -3.22 -8.07
C VAL A 27 3.77 -3.17 -9.54
N PRO A 28 4.51 -2.13 -9.98
CA PRO A 28 5.12 -2.10 -11.29
C PRO A 28 6.09 -3.26 -11.52
N GLU A 29 6.32 -3.63 -12.78
CA GLU A 29 7.29 -4.67 -13.17
C GLU A 29 8.68 -4.42 -12.56
N ALA A 30 9.13 -3.16 -12.55
CA ALA A 30 10.44 -2.77 -12.02
C ALA A 30 10.62 -2.98 -10.49
N MET A 31 9.54 -3.26 -9.77
CA MET A 31 9.56 -3.56 -8.33
C MET A 31 9.18 -5.02 -8.03
N TYR A 32 8.74 -5.77 -9.03
CA TYR A 32 8.09 -7.06 -8.80
C TYR A 32 8.99 -8.08 -8.12
N ASP A 33 10.25 -8.17 -8.52
CA ASP A 33 11.19 -9.15 -7.96
C ASP A 33 11.56 -8.82 -6.51
N ASP A 34 11.62 -7.53 -6.15
CA ASP A 34 11.80 -7.10 -4.76
C ASP A 34 10.59 -7.49 -3.91
N PHE A 35 9.38 -7.21 -4.40
CA PHE A 35 8.17 -7.57 -3.68
C PHE A 35 7.94 -9.08 -3.61
N LYS A 36 8.41 -9.85 -4.59
CA LYS A 36 8.37 -11.30 -4.52
C LYS A 36 9.18 -11.84 -3.34
N LYS A 37 10.36 -11.28 -3.08
CA LYS A 37 11.19 -11.64 -1.90
C LYS A 37 10.55 -11.14 -0.61
N VAL A 38 10.09 -9.89 -0.61
CA VAL A 38 9.48 -9.22 0.55
C VAL A 38 8.23 -9.94 1.03
N CYS A 39 7.40 -10.42 0.10
CA CYS A 39 6.10 -11.04 0.39
C CYS A 39 6.18 -12.57 0.56
N GLU A 40 7.30 -13.21 0.28
CA GLU A 40 7.47 -14.68 0.38
C GLU A 40 6.93 -15.27 1.69
N PRO A 41 7.18 -14.68 2.88
CA PRO A 41 6.68 -15.25 4.13
C PRO A 41 5.14 -15.19 4.27
N LEU A 42 4.46 -14.38 3.46
CA LEU A 42 3.02 -14.14 3.59
C LEU A 42 2.18 -15.35 3.17
N ASP A 43 2.69 -16.20 2.29
CA ASP A 43 1.98 -17.37 1.77
C ASP A 43 1.58 -18.39 2.85
N SER A 44 2.27 -18.37 4.00
CA SER A 44 2.08 -19.34 5.08
C SER A 44 1.47 -18.76 6.37
N ILE A 45 1.14 -17.46 6.40
CA ILE A 45 0.76 -16.79 7.66
C ILE A 45 -0.64 -17.15 8.09
N ASN A 46 -1.60 -17.11 7.18
CA ASN A 46 -2.99 -17.36 7.50
C ASN A 46 -3.72 -17.98 6.30
N PRO A 47 -4.13 -19.25 6.38
CA PRO A 47 -4.82 -19.92 5.28
C PRO A 47 -6.21 -19.33 4.99
N ASP A 48 -6.82 -18.60 5.94
CA ASP A 48 -8.13 -17.99 5.74
C ASP A 48 -8.07 -16.72 4.90
N PHE A 49 -6.88 -16.11 4.78
CA PHE A 49 -6.65 -14.87 4.07
C PHE A 49 -5.43 -14.99 3.15
N SER A 50 -5.67 -15.40 1.92
CA SER A 50 -4.63 -15.46 0.88
C SER A 50 -4.08 -14.06 0.59
N PHE A 51 -2.76 -13.97 0.35
CA PHE A 51 -2.12 -12.74 -0.09
C PHE A 51 -1.63 -12.89 -1.53
N GLU A 52 -1.95 -11.95 -2.39
CA GLU A 52 -1.61 -11.98 -3.81
C GLU A 52 -0.65 -10.86 -4.17
N LEU A 53 0.46 -11.22 -4.81
CA LEU A 53 1.36 -10.26 -5.44
C LEU A 53 1.04 -10.15 -6.93
N ASN A 54 0.60 -8.98 -7.36
CA ASN A 54 0.18 -8.72 -8.72
C ASN A 54 1.12 -7.74 -9.43
N LYS A 55 1.33 -7.98 -10.73
CA LYS A 55 1.99 -7.02 -11.62
C LYS A 55 1.01 -5.98 -12.13
N ARG A 56 1.39 -4.73 -12.06
CA ARG A 56 0.62 -3.65 -12.63
C ARG A 56 0.69 -3.69 -14.16
N THR A 57 -0.45 -3.74 -14.81
CA THR A 57 -0.57 -3.74 -16.29
C THR A 57 -0.88 -2.36 -16.86
N SER A 58 -1.32 -1.42 -16.04
CA SER A 58 -1.64 -0.06 -16.48
C SER A 58 -0.37 0.76 -16.69
N LYS A 59 -0.43 1.70 -17.65
CA LYS A 59 0.64 2.69 -17.87
C LYS A 59 0.95 3.49 -16.60
N PRO A 60 2.19 4.02 -16.45
CA PRO A 60 2.53 4.94 -15.39
C PRO A 60 1.56 6.14 -15.34
N ARG A 61 1.19 6.55 -14.14
CA ARG A 61 0.30 7.70 -13.94
C ARG A 61 1.11 9.00 -14.06
N PRO A 62 0.52 10.09 -14.53
CA PRO A 62 1.13 11.41 -14.37
C PRO A 62 1.40 11.69 -12.87
N LEU A 63 2.45 12.46 -12.59
CA LEU A 63 2.67 12.97 -11.23
C LEU A 63 1.45 13.81 -10.81
N PRO A 64 0.92 13.61 -9.60
CA PRO A 64 -0.12 14.48 -9.07
C PRO A 64 0.38 15.93 -8.99
N LYS A 65 -0.42 16.87 -9.45
CA LYS A 65 -0.09 18.32 -9.41
C LYS A 65 -0.60 19.02 -8.15
N THR A 66 -1.56 18.40 -7.47
CA THR A 66 -2.17 18.90 -6.23
C THR A 66 -2.19 17.81 -5.19
N ALA A 67 -2.05 18.21 -3.92
CA ALA A 67 -2.28 17.30 -2.82
C ALA A 67 -3.78 16.97 -2.74
N GLY A 68 -4.09 15.69 -2.61
CA GLY A 68 -5.45 15.20 -2.48
C GLY A 68 -5.49 13.72 -2.18
N GLY A 69 -6.60 13.26 -1.66
CA GLY A 69 -6.83 11.86 -1.34
C GLY A 69 -6.35 11.45 0.04
N SER A 70 -5.08 11.58 0.39
CA SER A 70 -4.53 11.17 1.68
C SER A 70 -3.07 11.63 1.88
N ASP A 71 -2.47 11.22 2.98
CA ASP A 71 -1.12 11.62 3.44
C ASP A 71 0.00 11.34 2.43
N HIS A 72 -0.17 10.33 1.58
CA HIS A 72 0.79 9.99 0.53
C HIS A 72 0.92 11.06 -0.58
N ALA A 73 -0.05 11.96 -0.71
CA ALA A 73 -0.15 12.87 -1.85
C ALA A 73 1.09 13.74 -2.06
N TYR A 74 1.62 14.33 -0.99
CA TYR A 74 2.82 15.16 -1.07
C TYR A 74 4.07 14.38 -1.48
N PHE A 75 4.17 13.12 -1.09
CA PHE A 75 5.25 12.22 -1.51
C PHE A 75 5.11 11.88 -2.99
N ALA A 76 3.90 11.55 -3.43
CA ALA A 76 3.59 11.26 -4.83
C ALA A 76 3.90 12.43 -5.77
N MET A 77 3.55 13.66 -5.37
CA MET A 77 3.87 14.90 -6.13
C MET A 77 5.37 15.09 -6.36
N ASN A 78 6.20 14.49 -5.52
CA ASN A 78 7.65 14.56 -5.61
C ASN A 78 8.28 13.28 -6.17
N GLY A 79 7.49 12.39 -6.76
CA GLY A 79 7.96 11.16 -7.40
C GLY A 79 8.47 10.10 -6.44
N VAL A 80 8.17 10.20 -5.14
CA VAL A 80 8.38 9.10 -4.21
C VAL A 80 7.35 8.01 -4.53
N PRO A 81 7.76 6.74 -4.68
CA PRO A 81 6.82 5.66 -4.88
C PRO A 81 5.80 5.59 -3.74
N THR A 82 4.51 5.72 -4.05
CA THR A 82 3.44 5.55 -3.08
C THR A 82 2.72 4.24 -3.36
N ILE A 83 2.74 3.35 -2.39
CA ILE A 83 2.25 1.99 -2.51
C ILE A 83 1.17 1.79 -1.45
N SER A 84 0.13 1.08 -1.82
CA SER A 84 -0.96 0.68 -0.93
C SER A 84 -1.27 -0.78 -1.13
N PHE A 85 -1.78 -1.41 -0.10
CA PHE A 85 -2.27 -2.78 -0.22
C PHE A 85 -3.61 -2.82 -0.95
N ASP A 86 -3.84 -3.93 -1.64
CA ASP A 86 -5.14 -4.30 -2.14
C ASP A 86 -5.97 -4.83 -0.96
N ASN A 87 -7.17 -4.26 -0.78
CA ASN A 87 -8.03 -4.55 0.35
C ASN A 87 -9.30 -5.28 -0.09
N GLY A 88 -9.94 -5.99 0.84
CA GLY A 88 -11.18 -6.69 0.54
C GLY A 88 -11.96 -7.11 1.77
N ASP A 89 -13.11 -7.74 1.51
CA ASP A 89 -13.99 -8.32 2.50
C ASP A 89 -14.35 -9.77 2.12
N PRO A 90 -13.39 -10.71 2.22
CA PRO A 90 -13.60 -12.09 1.77
C PRO A 90 -14.64 -12.87 2.60
N LYS A 91 -14.93 -12.44 3.82
CA LYS A 91 -15.94 -13.08 4.67
C LYS A 91 -17.32 -12.44 4.57
N GLY A 92 -17.45 -11.34 3.81
CA GLY A 92 -18.74 -10.70 3.58
C GLY A 92 -19.33 -10.04 4.83
N TYR A 93 -18.52 -9.33 5.60
CA TYR A 93 -19.01 -8.53 6.73
C TYR A 93 -19.78 -7.28 6.29
N ASP A 94 -19.82 -7.05 4.96
CA ASP A 94 -20.59 -5.98 4.33
C ASP A 94 -20.22 -4.57 4.83
N PHE A 95 -18.93 -4.39 5.09
CA PHE A 95 -18.41 -3.13 5.58
C PHE A 95 -18.51 -2.04 4.50
N ASN A 96 -19.22 -0.97 4.85
CA ASN A 96 -19.34 0.21 3.99
C ASN A 96 -18.46 1.35 4.51
N TYR A 97 -17.33 1.59 3.82
CA TYR A 97 -16.38 2.66 4.16
C TYR A 97 -17.06 4.04 4.23
N MET A 98 -18.01 4.33 3.34
CA MET A 98 -18.67 5.62 3.25
C MET A 98 -19.61 5.92 4.42
N GLU A 99 -19.99 4.90 5.19
CA GLU A 99 -20.82 5.11 6.39
C GLU A 99 -20.02 5.63 7.57
N ILE A 100 -18.73 5.35 7.61
CA ILE A 100 -17.87 5.77 8.71
C ILE A 100 -16.91 6.89 8.32
N TRP A 101 -16.55 7.00 7.05
CA TRP A 101 -15.54 7.94 6.59
C TRP A 101 -15.91 9.38 6.95
N HIS A 102 -15.08 10.03 7.78
CA HIS A 102 -15.28 11.40 8.28
C HIS A 102 -16.61 11.63 9.04
N THR A 103 -17.10 10.62 9.72
CA THR A 103 -18.32 10.70 10.53
C THR A 103 -18.07 10.30 11.99
N GLU A 104 -19.00 10.64 12.88
CA GLU A 104 -19.01 10.19 14.28
C GLU A 104 -19.25 8.67 14.41
N ARG A 105 -19.57 7.98 13.33
CA ARG A 105 -19.73 6.52 13.30
C ARG A 105 -18.40 5.77 13.19
N ASP A 106 -17.31 6.48 12.91
CA ASP A 106 -15.96 5.91 12.90
C ASP A 106 -15.49 5.62 14.33
N THR A 107 -16.00 4.56 14.87
CA THR A 107 -15.79 4.12 16.25
C THR A 107 -15.15 2.74 16.29
N TYR A 108 -14.55 2.39 17.43
CA TYR A 108 -13.92 1.09 17.64
C TYR A 108 -14.84 -0.10 17.31
N ASN A 109 -16.15 0.03 17.54
CA ASN A 109 -17.13 -1.03 17.27
C ASN A 109 -17.27 -1.36 15.77
N MET A 110 -16.81 -0.48 14.90
CA MET A 110 -16.80 -0.71 13.46
C MET A 110 -15.56 -1.51 13.00
N SER A 111 -14.61 -1.76 13.89
CA SER A 111 -13.45 -2.59 13.56
C SER A 111 -13.84 -4.06 13.42
N ILE A 112 -13.16 -4.75 12.50
CA ILE A 112 -13.25 -6.20 12.32
C ILE A 112 -11.94 -6.79 12.85
N PRO A 113 -11.92 -7.33 14.09
CA PRO A 113 -10.68 -7.69 14.78
C PRO A 113 -9.80 -8.68 14.01
N GLU A 114 -10.39 -9.69 13.37
CA GLU A 114 -9.61 -10.67 12.59
C GLU A 114 -8.96 -10.05 11.36
N TYR A 115 -9.63 -9.11 10.67
CA TYR A 115 -9.06 -8.38 9.54
C TYR A 115 -7.95 -7.44 9.97
N MET A 116 -8.16 -6.74 11.07
CA MET A 116 -7.17 -5.81 11.63
C MET A 116 -5.92 -6.55 12.10
N ASN A 117 -6.10 -7.71 12.74
CA ASN A 117 -4.99 -8.55 13.18
C ASN A 117 -4.17 -9.05 11.99
N HIS A 118 -4.80 -9.65 10.99
CA HIS A 118 -4.12 -10.11 9.77
C HIS A 118 -3.39 -8.96 9.06
N THR A 119 -4.09 -7.83 8.84
CA THR A 119 -3.51 -6.65 8.19
C THR A 119 -2.30 -6.11 8.94
N SER A 120 -2.33 -6.11 10.28
CA SER A 120 -1.20 -5.66 11.10
C SER A 120 0.02 -6.56 10.92
N VAL A 121 -0.18 -7.87 10.91
CA VAL A 121 0.90 -8.85 10.69
C VAL A 121 1.49 -8.71 9.29
N VAL A 122 0.65 -8.67 8.26
CA VAL A 122 1.10 -8.48 6.87
C VAL A 122 1.89 -7.18 6.72
N THR A 123 1.36 -6.07 7.27
CA THR A 123 2.02 -4.77 7.22
C THR A 123 3.39 -4.82 7.89
N ALA A 124 3.48 -5.41 9.09
CA ALA A 124 4.74 -5.51 9.82
C ALA A 124 5.80 -6.30 9.04
N ILE A 125 5.44 -7.41 8.43
CA ILE A 125 6.35 -8.24 7.64
C ILE A 125 6.82 -7.50 6.39
N VAL A 126 5.90 -6.92 5.63
CA VAL A 126 6.24 -6.18 4.41
C VAL A 126 7.14 -4.98 4.73
N MET A 127 6.82 -4.20 5.77
CA MET A 127 7.64 -3.06 6.17
C MET A 127 9.02 -3.48 6.65
N TYR A 128 9.10 -4.53 7.46
CA TYR A 128 10.38 -5.05 7.94
C TYR A 128 11.26 -5.53 6.78
N ASN A 129 10.71 -6.33 5.87
CA ASN A 129 11.46 -6.87 4.75
C ASN A 129 11.88 -5.78 3.75
N LEU A 130 11.01 -4.79 3.47
CA LEU A 130 11.38 -3.64 2.65
C LEU A 130 12.51 -2.82 3.28
N GLY A 131 12.47 -2.63 4.59
CA GLY A 131 13.51 -1.90 5.32
C GLY A 131 14.87 -2.62 5.35
N ASN A 132 14.89 -3.92 5.07
CA ASN A 132 16.11 -4.74 5.00
C ASN A 132 16.61 -5.00 3.57
N LEU A 133 16.00 -4.41 2.55
CA LEU A 133 16.59 -4.40 1.21
C LEU A 133 17.90 -3.59 1.23
N ASP A 134 18.89 -4.03 0.47
CA ASP A 134 20.19 -3.37 0.32
C ASP A 134 20.19 -2.18 -0.64
N HIS A 135 19.02 -1.89 -1.22
CA HIS A 135 18.81 -0.82 -2.18
C HIS A 135 17.43 -0.16 -1.98
N LEU A 136 17.23 0.98 -2.62
CA LEU A 136 15.92 1.64 -2.67
C LEU A 136 15.09 1.02 -3.79
N LEU A 137 13.77 0.96 -3.60
CA LEU A 137 12.85 0.51 -4.65
C LEU A 137 12.99 1.38 -5.91
N SER A 138 12.82 0.74 -7.07
CA SER A 138 12.77 1.45 -8.34
C SER A 138 11.67 2.51 -8.35
N ARG A 139 11.92 3.63 -9.02
CA ARG A 139 10.92 4.68 -9.25
C ARG A 139 10.19 4.51 -10.58
N GLU A 140 10.55 3.49 -11.36
CA GLU A 140 10.00 3.26 -12.67
C GLU A 140 8.61 2.58 -12.61
N GLY A 141 7.77 2.92 -13.57
CA GLY A 141 6.50 2.23 -13.81
C GLY A 141 5.32 2.67 -12.95
N LEU A 142 5.55 3.43 -11.86
CA LEU A 142 4.46 3.94 -11.02
C LEU A 142 3.98 5.31 -11.50
N TYR A 143 4.93 6.22 -11.70
CA TYR A 143 4.67 7.56 -12.22
C TYR A 143 5.46 7.82 -13.50
N ASP A 144 4.88 8.60 -14.41
CA ASP A 144 5.61 9.16 -15.55
C ASP A 144 6.38 10.39 -15.09
N LEU A 145 7.67 10.21 -14.87
CA LEU A 145 8.57 11.27 -14.40
C LEU A 145 9.00 12.23 -15.53
N ASN A 146 8.65 11.94 -16.79
CA ASN A 146 9.01 12.76 -17.95
C ASN A 146 7.96 13.80 -18.30
N VAL A 147 6.75 13.69 -17.75
CA VAL A 147 5.67 14.68 -17.96
C VAL A 147 5.69 15.67 -16.79
N LYS A 148 6.12 16.90 -17.09
CA LYS A 148 6.10 18.04 -16.15
C LYS A 148 4.76 18.79 -16.25
#